data_fb4c281683442aafc7793cdeb9cf9c4a
#
_entry.id   fb4c281683442aafc7793cdeb9cf9c4a
#
_cell.length_a   1.000
_cell.length_b   1.000
_cell.length_c   1.000
_cell.angle_alpha   90.00
_cell.angle_beta   90.00
_cell.angle_gamma   90.00
#
_symmetry.space_group_name_H-M   'P 1'
#
loop_
_entity.id
_entity.type
_entity.pdbx_description
1 polymer ?
#
loop_
_entity_poly.entity_id
_entity_poly.type
_entity_poly.pdbx_seq_one_letter_code
_entity_poly.pdbx_strand_id
1 'polypeptide(L)'
;SVLGFIVTGVGLPLAGVLAIGYSGCKNLQELAGRVHPKFGLLFTVVSYLTIGPFFATPRTGSVSYEIAVRPFLENGGSDLNMTIFLVIFFVITYWLSASPSKLVDRIGKILTPVLLLTILALIAKSFISPLGDPGAATAAYGTPALAVVQGILDGYNTMDAIASLVFAILVVEFVVEAGASTPGEITLDVFKSGVIAVACLAFVYIFVAKIGADSVVAIGMQDTGAPVLTKSAQILFGNVGAM
;
A
#
# COMPACT_ATOMS: atom_id res chain seq x y z
N SER A 1 2.49 3.62 -18.71
CA SER A 1 2.00 2.85 -17.54
C SER A 1 2.01 3.68 -16.27
N VAL A 2 3.11 4.35 -15.91
CA VAL A 2 3.21 5.17 -14.68
C VAL A 2 2.11 6.23 -14.61
N LEU A 3 1.80 6.92 -15.69
CA LEU A 3 0.71 7.91 -15.73
C LEU A 3 -0.65 7.29 -15.39
N GLY A 4 -0.99 6.16 -16.01
CA GLY A 4 -2.24 5.46 -15.73
C GLY A 4 -2.30 4.98 -14.28
N PHE A 5 -1.18 4.44 -13.77
CA PHE A 5 -1.07 4.00 -12.38
C PHE A 5 -1.27 5.14 -11.37
N ILE A 6 -0.67 6.30 -11.60
CA ILE A 6 -0.81 7.47 -10.71
C ILE A 6 -2.27 7.92 -10.63
N VAL A 7 -3.03 7.88 -11.73
CA VAL A 7 -4.43 8.28 -11.73
C VAL A 7 -5.26 7.45 -10.75
N THR A 8 -5.10 6.15 -10.74
CA THR A 8 -5.89 5.24 -9.90
C THR A 8 -5.24 4.88 -8.58
N GLY A 9 -3.93 4.60 -8.57
CA GLY A 9 -3.20 4.23 -7.35
C GLY A 9 -2.91 5.40 -6.42
N VAL A 10 -2.98 6.65 -6.92
CA VAL A 10 -2.66 7.85 -6.16
C VAL A 10 -3.79 8.87 -6.18
N GLY A 11 -4.36 9.16 -7.34
CA GLY A 11 -5.42 10.15 -7.51
C GLY A 11 -6.75 9.75 -6.87
N LEU A 12 -7.20 8.51 -7.06
CA LEU A 12 -8.42 8.01 -6.44
C LEU A 12 -8.35 7.96 -4.90
N PRO A 13 -7.26 7.50 -4.27
CA PRO A 13 -7.10 7.60 -2.82
C PRO A 13 -7.24 9.02 -2.29
N LEU A 14 -6.62 10.00 -2.94
CA LEU A 14 -6.79 11.41 -2.57
C LEU A 14 -8.26 11.84 -2.66
N ALA A 15 -8.93 11.53 -3.76
CA ALA A 15 -10.34 11.85 -3.93
C ALA A 15 -11.21 11.19 -2.84
N GLY A 16 -10.90 9.95 -2.44
CA GLY A 16 -11.59 9.24 -1.36
C GLY A 16 -11.48 9.94 -0.01
N VAL A 17 -10.28 10.33 0.38
CA VAL A 17 -10.03 11.07 1.63
C VAL A 17 -10.72 12.44 1.60
N LEU A 18 -10.61 13.17 0.48
CA LEU A 18 -11.24 14.48 0.32
C LEU A 18 -12.77 14.40 0.35
N ALA A 19 -13.36 13.35 -0.22
CA ALA A 19 -14.80 13.15 -0.21
C ALA A 19 -15.34 13.06 1.23
N ILE A 20 -14.66 12.36 2.12
CA ILE A 20 -15.05 12.27 3.54
C ILE A 20 -14.78 13.59 4.27
N GLY A 21 -13.59 14.17 4.11
CA GLY A 21 -13.24 15.44 4.75
C GLY A 21 -14.15 16.60 4.36
N TYR A 22 -14.50 16.71 3.07
CA TYR A 22 -15.40 17.75 2.57
C TYR A 22 -16.87 17.51 2.94
N SER A 23 -17.29 16.25 2.97
CA SER A 23 -18.70 15.92 3.24
C SER A 23 -19.15 16.23 4.65
N GLY A 24 -18.24 16.36 5.61
CA GLY A 24 -18.54 16.45 7.04
C GLY A 24 -19.15 15.18 7.64
N CYS A 25 -19.10 14.06 6.89
CA CYS A 25 -19.60 12.77 7.37
C CYS A 25 -18.61 12.17 8.38
N LYS A 26 -19.15 11.49 9.39
CA LYS A 26 -18.36 10.85 10.44
C LYS A 26 -17.73 9.53 10.02
N ASN A 27 -18.22 8.93 8.93
CA ASN A 27 -17.73 7.64 8.44
C ASN A 27 -18.22 7.36 7.02
N LEU A 28 -17.68 6.29 6.42
CA LEU A 28 -18.03 5.84 5.08
C LEU A 28 -19.51 5.50 4.93
N GLN A 29 -20.13 4.90 5.96
CA GLN A 29 -21.54 4.52 5.92
C GLN A 29 -22.47 5.73 5.82
N GLU A 30 -22.15 6.81 6.53
CA GLU A 30 -22.90 8.05 6.48
C GLU A 30 -22.79 8.72 5.10
N LEU A 31 -21.57 8.76 4.55
CA LEU A 31 -21.33 9.28 3.21
C LEU A 31 -22.11 8.52 2.15
N ALA A 32 -21.96 7.20 2.10
CA ALA A 32 -22.67 6.34 1.14
C ALA A 32 -24.20 6.31 1.41
N GLY A 33 -24.59 6.46 2.67
CA GLY A 33 -25.99 6.53 3.11
C GLY A 33 -26.76 7.73 2.59
N ARG A 34 -26.06 8.79 2.15
CA ARG A 34 -26.70 9.95 1.47
C ARG A 34 -27.42 9.56 0.17
N VAL A 35 -26.97 8.51 -0.50
CA VAL A 35 -27.64 7.95 -1.69
C VAL A 35 -28.88 7.17 -1.25
N HIS A 36 -28.69 6.21 -0.34
CA HIS A 36 -29.77 5.42 0.26
C HIS A 36 -29.23 4.68 1.50
N PRO A 37 -29.99 4.59 2.61
CA PRO A 37 -29.51 3.96 3.85
C PRO A 37 -29.04 2.50 3.67
N LYS A 38 -29.76 1.69 2.89
CA LYS A 38 -29.38 0.30 2.61
C LYS A 38 -28.12 0.21 1.76
N PHE A 39 -27.94 1.15 0.82
CA PHE A 39 -26.71 1.23 0.02
C PHE A 39 -25.52 1.58 0.92
N GLY A 40 -25.68 2.56 1.82
CA GLY A 40 -24.63 2.92 2.78
C GLY A 40 -24.18 1.74 3.62
N LEU A 41 -25.11 0.97 4.16
CA LEU A 41 -24.81 -0.23 4.93
C LEU A 41 -24.09 -1.29 4.09
N LEU A 42 -24.67 -1.65 2.93
CA LEU A 42 -24.11 -2.68 2.05
C LEU A 42 -22.70 -2.31 1.58
N PHE A 43 -22.53 -1.09 1.07
CA PHE A 43 -21.26 -0.62 0.56
C PHE A 43 -20.17 -0.63 1.65
N THR A 44 -20.50 -0.17 2.85
CA THR A 44 -19.58 -0.17 3.99
C THR A 44 -19.20 -1.60 4.39
N VAL A 45 -20.17 -2.49 4.56
CA VAL A 45 -19.89 -3.89 4.91
C VAL A 45 -18.99 -4.55 3.87
N VAL A 46 -19.30 -4.40 2.58
CA VAL A 46 -18.49 -4.97 1.50
C VAL A 46 -17.07 -4.39 1.52
N SER A 47 -16.91 -3.08 1.69
CA SER A 47 -15.60 -2.42 1.73
C SER A 47 -14.75 -2.90 2.91
N TYR A 48 -15.33 -2.98 4.12
CA TYR A 48 -14.62 -3.47 5.31
C TYR A 48 -14.27 -4.96 5.21
N LEU A 49 -15.15 -5.79 4.67
CA LEU A 49 -14.87 -7.21 4.46
C LEU A 49 -13.78 -7.43 3.40
N THR A 50 -13.76 -6.61 2.36
CA THR A 50 -12.73 -6.69 1.31
C THR A 50 -11.36 -6.30 1.85
N ILE A 51 -11.23 -5.18 2.56
CA ILE A 51 -9.96 -4.75 3.17
C ILE A 51 -9.58 -5.66 4.33
N GLY A 52 -10.56 -6.10 5.12
CA GLY A 52 -10.36 -6.99 6.26
C GLY A 52 -10.15 -8.44 5.84
N PRO A 53 -11.05 -9.35 6.31
CA PRO A 53 -10.80 -10.78 6.31
C PRO A 53 -10.77 -11.45 4.94
N PHE A 54 -11.40 -10.86 3.90
CA PHE A 54 -11.56 -11.58 2.63
C PHE A 54 -10.40 -11.39 1.66
N PHE A 55 -9.69 -10.26 1.72
CA PHE A 55 -8.67 -10.00 0.71
C PHE A 55 -7.37 -9.41 1.25
N ALA A 56 -7.39 -8.17 1.77
CA ALA A 56 -6.15 -7.48 2.08
C ALA A 56 -5.41 -8.09 3.28
N THR A 57 -6.11 -8.45 4.35
CA THR A 57 -5.49 -9.03 5.55
C THR A 57 -4.82 -10.38 5.28
N PRO A 58 -5.46 -11.37 4.63
CA PRO A 58 -4.81 -12.63 4.25
C PRO A 58 -3.61 -12.41 3.31
N ARG A 59 -3.74 -11.49 2.34
CA ARG A 59 -2.65 -11.13 1.43
C ARG A 59 -1.45 -10.55 2.17
N THR A 60 -1.67 -9.72 3.17
CA THR A 60 -0.59 -9.15 4.00
C THR A 60 0.20 -10.26 4.69
N GLY A 61 -0.47 -11.25 5.26
CA GLY A 61 0.20 -12.40 5.88
C GLY A 61 1.02 -13.22 4.89
N SER A 62 0.45 -13.57 3.74
CA SER A 62 1.14 -14.38 2.73
C SER A 62 2.35 -13.65 2.11
N VAL A 63 2.21 -12.36 1.79
CA VAL A 63 3.32 -11.54 1.28
C VAL A 63 4.42 -11.39 2.33
N SER A 64 4.06 -11.22 3.61
CA SER A 64 5.04 -11.17 4.71
C SER A 64 5.83 -12.47 4.82
N TYR A 65 5.18 -13.63 4.67
CA TYR A 65 5.86 -14.92 4.62
C TYR A 65 6.83 -15.03 3.44
N GLU A 66 6.38 -14.63 2.25
CA GLU A 66 7.20 -14.69 1.04
C GLU A 66 8.46 -13.81 1.12
N ILE A 67 8.36 -12.66 1.79
CA ILE A 67 9.50 -11.74 1.94
C ILE A 67 10.40 -12.14 3.09
N ALA A 68 9.83 -12.43 4.26
CA ALA A 68 10.59 -12.53 5.51
C ALA A 68 11.06 -13.96 5.84
N VAL A 69 10.42 -15.00 5.30
CA VAL A 69 10.70 -16.39 5.72
C VAL A 69 11.12 -17.28 4.55
N ARG A 70 10.38 -17.22 3.45
CA ARG A 70 10.59 -18.11 2.29
C ARG A 70 12.02 -18.09 1.73
N PRO A 71 12.73 -16.94 1.64
CA PRO A 71 14.09 -16.89 1.11
C PRO A 71 15.13 -17.64 1.96
N PHE A 72 14.83 -17.88 3.24
CA PHE A 72 15.72 -18.55 4.18
C PHE A 72 15.44 -20.05 4.34
N LEU A 73 14.41 -20.56 3.65
CA LEU A 73 14.02 -21.96 3.71
C LEU A 73 14.54 -22.73 2.50
N GLU A 74 15.13 -23.89 2.74
CA GLU A 74 15.52 -24.83 1.69
C GLU A 74 14.27 -25.26 0.89
N ASN A 75 14.38 -25.30 -0.44
CA ASN A 75 13.29 -25.61 -1.37
C ASN A 75 12.03 -24.72 -1.27
N GLY A 76 12.18 -23.48 -0.75
CA GLY A 76 11.07 -22.52 -0.67
C GLY A 76 10.07 -22.78 0.46
N GLY A 77 10.33 -23.73 1.34
CA GLY A 77 9.48 -24.13 2.45
C GLY A 77 8.27 -24.99 2.04
N SER A 78 7.60 -25.54 3.04
CA SER A 78 6.38 -26.33 2.88
C SER A 78 5.14 -25.51 3.21
N ASP A 79 3.96 -25.98 2.80
CA ASP A 79 2.66 -25.38 3.17
C ASP A 79 2.47 -25.35 4.70
N LEU A 80 3.07 -26.31 5.41
CA LEU A 80 3.07 -26.32 6.86
C LEU A 80 3.84 -25.12 7.45
N ASN A 81 4.99 -24.76 6.88
CA ASN A 81 5.77 -23.61 7.33
C ASN A 81 5.00 -22.30 7.14
N MET A 82 4.33 -22.16 6.00
CA MET A 82 3.45 -21.03 5.72
C MET A 82 2.30 -20.97 6.72
N THR A 83 1.65 -22.09 6.99
CA THR A 83 0.53 -22.15 7.94
C THR A 83 0.97 -21.76 9.35
N ILE A 84 2.08 -22.30 9.84
CA ILE A 84 2.63 -21.98 11.16
C ILE A 84 2.94 -20.47 11.24
N PHE A 85 3.62 -19.94 10.22
CA PHE A 85 3.93 -18.50 10.17
C PHE A 85 2.65 -17.65 10.22
N LEU A 86 1.63 -17.98 9.41
CA LEU A 86 0.38 -17.23 9.38
C LEU A 86 -0.35 -17.26 10.73
N VAL A 87 -0.38 -18.42 11.40
CA VAL A 87 -0.98 -18.52 12.74
C VAL A 87 -0.25 -17.57 13.72
N ILE A 88 1.08 -17.63 13.76
CA ILE A 88 1.88 -16.77 14.64
C ILE A 88 1.66 -15.30 14.27
N PHE A 89 1.71 -14.97 13.00
CA PHE A 89 1.52 -13.62 12.48
C PHE A 89 0.16 -13.03 12.92
N PHE A 90 -0.93 -13.78 12.73
CA PHE A 90 -2.25 -13.29 13.10
C PHE A 90 -2.50 -13.28 14.61
N VAL A 91 -1.90 -14.18 15.37
CA VAL A 91 -1.94 -14.12 16.84
C VAL A 91 -1.25 -12.86 17.35
N ILE A 92 -0.06 -12.54 16.83
CA ILE A 92 0.66 -11.31 17.19
C ILE A 92 -0.13 -10.08 16.75
N THR A 93 -0.67 -10.08 15.54
CA THR A 93 -1.50 -8.99 15.02
C THR A 93 -2.72 -8.75 15.92
N TYR A 94 -3.42 -9.80 16.29
CA TYR A 94 -4.57 -9.72 17.20
C TYR A 94 -4.18 -9.14 18.57
N TRP A 95 -3.09 -9.64 19.15
CA TRP A 95 -2.60 -9.14 20.43
C TRP A 95 -2.20 -7.66 20.39
N LEU A 96 -1.52 -7.23 19.33
CA LEU A 96 -1.17 -5.82 19.12
C LEU A 96 -2.41 -4.94 18.90
N SER A 97 -3.40 -5.44 18.17
CA SER A 97 -4.64 -4.72 17.85
C SER A 97 -5.60 -4.61 19.03
N ALA A 98 -5.43 -5.42 20.09
CA ALA A 98 -6.25 -5.35 21.30
C ALA A 98 -6.12 -4.02 22.08
N SER A 99 -5.11 -3.19 21.76
CA SER A 99 -4.92 -1.86 22.35
C SER A 99 -4.85 -0.77 21.28
N PRO A 100 -5.99 -0.34 20.69
CA PRO A 100 -6.03 0.54 19.52
C PRO A 100 -5.31 1.86 19.67
N SER A 101 -5.46 2.54 20.82
CA SER A 101 -4.86 3.87 21.05
C SER A 101 -3.32 3.87 21.02
N LYS A 102 -2.70 2.80 21.53
CA LYS A 102 -1.24 2.65 21.50
C LYS A 102 -0.72 2.19 20.14
N LEU A 103 -1.55 1.49 19.36
CA LEU A 103 -1.22 0.96 18.06
C LEU A 103 -0.97 2.10 17.06
N VAL A 104 -1.86 3.07 16.99
CA VAL A 104 -1.77 4.23 16.08
C VAL A 104 -0.49 5.02 16.32
N ASP A 105 -0.17 5.28 17.59
CA ASP A 105 1.06 5.98 17.97
C ASP A 105 2.33 5.21 17.58
N ARG A 106 2.35 3.90 17.76
CA ARG A 106 3.50 3.05 17.41
C ARG A 106 3.70 2.93 15.90
N ILE A 107 2.61 2.77 15.15
CA ILE A 107 2.66 2.72 13.68
C ILE A 107 3.17 4.06 13.14
N GLY A 108 2.57 5.18 13.54
CA GLY A 108 2.94 6.48 13.03
C GLY A 108 4.35 6.94 13.43
N LYS A 109 4.74 6.71 14.69
CA LYS A 109 6.01 7.24 15.23
C LYS A 109 7.21 6.34 14.98
N ILE A 110 7.02 5.05 14.81
CA ILE A 110 8.13 4.08 14.69
C ILE A 110 8.09 3.36 13.35
N LEU A 111 6.99 2.66 13.05
CA LEU A 111 6.92 1.79 11.88
C LEU A 111 7.02 2.59 10.57
N THR A 112 6.27 3.68 10.45
CA THR A 112 6.26 4.50 9.23
C THR A 112 7.61 5.11 8.91
N PRO A 113 8.33 5.77 9.85
CA PRO A 113 9.68 6.26 9.58
C PRO A 113 10.67 5.15 9.21
N VAL A 114 10.64 4.00 9.91
CA VAL A 114 11.52 2.87 9.59
C VAL A 114 11.24 2.34 8.20
N LEU A 115 9.97 2.14 7.84
CA LEU A 115 9.57 1.70 6.51
C LEU A 115 10.03 2.68 5.42
N LEU A 116 9.77 3.97 5.61
CA LEU A 116 10.20 5.00 4.65
C LEU A 116 11.72 5.04 4.50
N LEU A 117 12.47 4.97 5.58
CA LEU A 117 13.94 4.93 5.54
C LEU A 117 14.45 3.69 4.80
N THR A 118 13.84 2.53 5.03
CA THR A 118 14.22 1.28 4.33
C THR A 118 13.96 1.39 2.82
N ILE A 119 12.79 1.90 2.43
CA ILE A 119 12.45 2.11 1.03
C ILE A 119 13.37 3.16 0.39
N LEU A 120 13.63 4.28 1.07
CA LEU A 120 14.55 5.31 0.59
C LEU A 120 15.98 4.79 0.44
N ALA A 121 16.44 3.95 1.37
CA ALA A 121 17.75 3.30 1.27
C ALA A 121 17.83 2.37 0.05
N LEU A 122 16.78 1.59 -0.21
CA LEU A 122 16.68 0.71 -1.38
C LEU A 122 16.70 1.54 -2.69
N ILE A 123 15.93 2.61 -2.74
CA ILE A 123 15.88 3.52 -3.88
C ILE A 123 17.26 4.15 -4.10
N ALA A 124 17.87 4.73 -3.07
CA ALA A 124 19.17 5.37 -3.16
C ALA A 124 20.26 4.39 -3.64
N LYS A 125 20.24 3.17 -3.11
CA LYS A 125 21.20 2.13 -3.51
C LYS A 125 20.99 1.69 -4.96
N SER A 126 19.74 1.61 -5.44
CA SER A 126 19.42 1.30 -6.84
C SER A 126 19.97 2.36 -7.82
N PHE A 127 20.11 3.62 -7.40
CA PHE A 127 20.75 4.66 -8.20
C PHE A 127 22.28 4.56 -8.20
N ILE A 128 22.87 4.21 -7.05
CA ILE A 128 24.33 4.09 -6.92
C ILE A 128 24.85 2.83 -7.63
N SER A 129 24.09 1.74 -7.56
CA SER A 129 24.41 0.45 -8.14
C SER A 129 23.20 -0.05 -8.97
N PRO A 130 23.03 0.42 -10.22
CA PRO A 130 21.90 0.01 -11.05
C PRO A 130 21.84 -1.51 -11.20
N LEU A 131 20.63 -2.08 -11.14
CA LEU A 131 20.40 -3.52 -11.31
C LEU A 131 20.56 -3.99 -12.75
N GLY A 132 20.42 -3.08 -13.72
CA GLY A 132 20.53 -3.34 -15.15
C GLY A 132 19.72 -2.33 -15.95
N ASP A 133 19.67 -2.52 -17.26
CA ASP A 133 18.79 -1.77 -18.13
C ASP A 133 17.34 -2.29 -18.00
N PRO A 134 16.34 -1.41 -18.16
CA PRO A 134 14.94 -1.83 -18.12
C PRO A 134 14.68 -2.97 -19.13
N GLY A 135 14.02 -4.02 -18.67
CA GLY A 135 13.63 -5.14 -19.53
C GLY A 135 12.65 -4.71 -20.64
N ALA A 136 12.54 -5.53 -21.68
CA ALA A 136 11.58 -5.29 -22.77
C ALA A 136 10.14 -5.25 -22.22
N ALA A 137 9.33 -4.32 -22.75
CA ALA A 137 7.93 -4.21 -22.39
C ALA A 137 7.18 -5.50 -22.76
N THR A 138 6.38 -6.01 -21.83
CA THR A 138 5.50 -7.15 -22.10
C THR A 138 4.38 -6.76 -23.07
N ALA A 139 3.67 -7.73 -23.64
CA ALA A 139 2.58 -7.48 -24.58
C ALA A 139 1.49 -6.56 -24.02
N ALA A 140 1.23 -6.64 -22.69
CA ALA A 140 0.27 -5.77 -22.00
C ALA A 140 0.66 -4.27 -22.02
N TYR A 141 1.95 -3.97 -22.20
CA TYR A 141 2.49 -2.60 -22.28
C TYR A 141 3.05 -2.26 -23.66
N GLY A 142 2.74 -3.09 -24.68
CA GLY A 142 3.35 -3.02 -26.02
C GLY A 142 3.01 -1.75 -26.81
N THR A 143 1.91 -1.05 -26.51
CA THR A 143 1.57 0.24 -27.09
C THR A 143 1.33 1.29 -26.03
N PRO A 144 1.50 2.61 -26.32
CA PRO A 144 1.24 3.67 -25.35
C PRO A 144 -0.17 3.63 -24.76
N ALA A 145 -1.18 3.34 -25.57
CA ALA A 145 -2.57 3.24 -25.13
C ALA A 145 -2.78 2.05 -24.18
N LEU A 146 -2.30 0.86 -24.54
CA LEU A 146 -2.37 -0.32 -23.69
C LEU A 146 -1.60 -0.11 -22.37
N ALA A 147 -0.44 0.51 -22.43
CA ALA A 147 0.37 0.82 -21.27
C ALA A 147 -0.34 1.76 -20.27
N VAL A 148 -1.13 2.71 -20.75
CA VAL A 148 -1.96 3.58 -19.87
C VAL A 148 -3.10 2.78 -19.26
N VAL A 149 -3.85 2.03 -20.05
CA VAL A 149 -4.97 1.20 -19.56
C VAL A 149 -4.48 0.18 -18.52
N GLN A 150 -3.41 -0.54 -18.83
CA GLN A 150 -2.83 -1.50 -17.88
C GLN A 150 -2.36 -0.79 -16.60
N GLY A 151 -1.71 0.37 -16.71
CA GLY A 151 -1.33 1.17 -15.55
C GLY A 151 -2.53 1.58 -14.69
N ILE A 152 -3.66 1.94 -15.29
CA ILE A 152 -4.92 2.22 -14.57
C ILE A 152 -5.40 0.98 -13.80
N LEU A 153 -5.39 -0.19 -14.43
CA LEU A 153 -5.78 -1.45 -13.80
C LEU A 153 -4.83 -1.84 -12.66
N ASP A 154 -3.53 -1.70 -12.87
CA ASP A 154 -2.53 -2.01 -11.85
C ASP A 154 -2.65 -1.09 -10.65
N GLY A 155 -2.85 0.23 -10.87
CA GLY A 155 -3.09 1.18 -9.79
C GLY A 155 -4.40 0.94 -9.05
N TYR A 156 -5.45 0.50 -9.74
CA TYR A 156 -6.70 0.12 -9.09
C TYR A 156 -6.55 -1.15 -8.22
N ASN A 157 -5.75 -2.11 -8.69
CA ASN A 157 -5.49 -3.36 -7.99
C ASN A 157 -4.65 -3.21 -6.71
N THR A 158 -4.05 -2.04 -6.45
CA THR A 158 -3.43 -1.74 -5.15
C THR A 158 -4.45 -1.65 -4.02
N MET A 159 -5.73 -1.44 -4.33
CA MET A 159 -6.86 -1.23 -3.39
C MET A 159 -6.74 0.03 -2.53
N ASP A 160 -5.79 0.92 -2.81
CA ASP A 160 -5.60 2.15 -2.05
C ASP A 160 -6.83 3.06 -2.10
N ALA A 161 -7.59 3.03 -3.20
CA ALA A 161 -8.83 3.79 -3.34
C ALA A 161 -9.90 3.35 -2.32
N ILE A 162 -10.10 2.03 -2.12
CA ILE A 162 -11.05 1.51 -1.13
C ILE A 162 -10.49 1.74 0.28
N ALA A 163 -9.20 1.49 0.48
CA ALA A 163 -8.53 1.73 1.74
C ALA A 163 -8.65 3.19 2.18
N SER A 164 -8.48 4.14 1.25
CA SER A 164 -8.60 5.57 1.55
C SER A 164 -9.99 5.96 2.05
N LEU A 165 -11.05 5.39 1.50
CA LEU A 165 -12.43 5.63 1.95
C LEU A 165 -12.67 5.06 3.37
N VAL A 166 -12.09 3.90 3.68
CA VAL A 166 -12.24 3.25 4.99
C VAL A 166 -11.42 3.99 6.06
N PHE A 167 -10.19 4.40 5.74
CA PHE A 167 -9.29 5.03 6.69
C PHE A 167 -9.36 6.56 6.72
N ALA A 168 -10.11 7.19 5.81
CA ALA A 168 -10.24 8.65 5.76
C ALA A 168 -10.75 9.26 7.08
N ILE A 169 -11.59 8.53 7.82
CA ILE A 169 -12.08 8.99 9.12
C ILE A 169 -10.93 9.22 10.11
N LEU A 170 -9.91 8.35 10.11
CA LEU A 170 -8.74 8.52 10.98
C LEU A 170 -7.97 9.80 10.64
N VAL A 171 -7.87 10.12 9.34
CA VAL A 171 -7.23 11.38 8.90
C VAL A 171 -8.01 12.59 9.42
N VAL A 172 -9.34 12.54 9.35
CA VAL A 172 -10.21 13.61 9.89
C VAL A 172 -10.07 13.71 11.41
N GLU A 173 -10.08 12.59 12.13
CA GLU A 173 -9.87 12.57 13.59
C GLU A 173 -8.52 13.18 13.98
N PHE A 174 -7.43 12.84 13.30
CA PHE A 174 -6.12 13.43 13.57
C PHE A 174 -6.06 14.94 13.29
N VAL A 175 -6.72 15.40 12.25
CA VAL A 175 -6.80 16.83 11.94
C VAL A 175 -7.59 17.59 13.01
N VAL A 176 -8.68 17.01 13.52
CA VAL A 176 -9.45 17.57 14.63
C VAL A 176 -8.64 17.57 15.94
N GLU A 177 -7.95 16.47 16.25
CA GLU A 177 -7.06 16.39 17.41
C GLU A 177 -5.88 17.40 17.31
N ALA A 178 -5.43 17.72 16.09
CA ALA A 178 -4.41 18.72 15.85
C ALA A 178 -4.91 20.17 16.05
N GLY A 179 -6.23 20.36 16.26
CA GLY A 179 -6.82 21.65 16.63
C GLY A 179 -7.77 22.27 15.61
N ALA A 180 -8.01 21.62 14.47
CA ALA A 180 -9.00 22.09 13.50
C ALA A 180 -10.41 21.97 14.10
N SER A 181 -11.14 23.10 14.17
CA SER A 181 -12.43 23.17 14.87
C SER A 181 -13.61 23.48 13.95
N THR A 182 -13.34 24.14 12.82
CA THR A 182 -14.38 24.47 11.84
C THR A 182 -14.37 23.51 10.65
N PRO A 183 -15.52 23.26 10.01
CA PRO A 183 -15.58 22.41 8.82
C PRO A 183 -14.62 22.85 7.71
N GLY A 184 -14.40 24.15 7.55
CA GLY A 184 -13.47 24.71 6.56
C GLY A 184 -12.01 24.40 6.89
N GLU A 185 -11.61 24.54 8.15
CA GLU A 185 -10.25 24.18 8.62
C GLU A 185 -10.01 22.68 8.45
N ILE A 186 -10.95 21.84 8.87
CA ILE A 186 -10.87 20.38 8.71
C ILE A 186 -10.66 20.03 7.23
N THR A 187 -11.49 20.54 6.32
CA THR A 187 -11.37 20.28 4.89
C THR A 187 -10.01 20.73 4.34
N LEU A 188 -9.54 21.92 4.73
CA LEU A 188 -8.27 22.46 4.26
C LEU A 188 -7.08 21.65 4.75
N ASP A 189 -7.08 21.24 6.01
CA ASP A 189 -5.96 20.50 6.59
C ASP A 189 -5.96 19.02 6.15
N VAL A 190 -7.13 18.43 5.94
CA VAL A 190 -7.27 17.12 5.23
C VAL A 190 -6.74 17.23 3.81
N PHE A 191 -7.02 18.33 3.09
CA PHE A 191 -6.49 18.54 1.74
C PHE A 191 -4.96 18.65 1.74
N LYS A 192 -4.39 19.51 2.61
CA LYS A 192 -2.93 19.69 2.70
C LYS A 192 -2.20 18.40 3.05
N SER A 193 -2.67 17.71 4.08
CA SER A 193 -2.07 16.43 4.51
C SER A 193 -2.24 15.35 3.43
N GLY A 194 -3.40 15.30 2.77
CA GLY A 194 -3.67 14.40 1.66
C GLY A 194 -2.74 14.64 0.47
N VAL A 195 -2.50 15.88 0.08
CA VAL A 195 -1.57 16.23 -1.02
C VAL A 195 -0.14 15.80 -0.68
N ILE A 196 0.32 16.02 0.55
CA ILE A 196 1.65 15.59 0.99
C ILE A 196 1.75 14.06 0.98
N ALA A 197 0.76 13.38 1.54
CA ALA A 197 0.73 11.92 1.56
C ALA A 197 0.75 11.31 0.15
N VAL A 198 -0.04 11.87 -0.76
CA VAL A 198 -0.15 11.43 -2.16
C VAL A 198 1.15 11.70 -2.93
N ALA A 199 1.82 12.83 -2.68
CA ALA A 199 3.12 13.12 -3.28
C ALA A 199 4.19 12.11 -2.82
N CYS A 200 4.24 11.79 -1.52
CA CYS A 200 5.13 10.76 -0.98
C CYS A 200 4.80 9.38 -1.54
N LEU A 201 3.52 9.03 -1.64
CA LEU A 201 3.07 7.75 -2.20
C LEU A 201 3.45 7.62 -3.68
N ALA A 202 3.20 8.66 -4.48
CA ALA A 202 3.59 8.71 -5.88
C ALA A 202 5.10 8.54 -6.06
N PHE A 203 5.90 9.23 -5.23
CA PHE A 203 7.35 9.09 -5.21
C PHE A 203 7.74 7.62 -4.98
N VAL A 204 7.25 7.00 -3.92
CA VAL A 204 7.56 5.60 -3.60
C VAL A 204 7.17 4.67 -4.75
N TYR A 205 5.96 4.79 -5.28
CA TYR A 205 5.48 3.93 -6.37
C TYR A 205 6.30 4.07 -7.65
N ILE A 206 6.67 5.29 -8.05
CA ILE A 206 7.48 5.52 -9.24
C ILE A 206 8.84 4.84 -9.12
N PHE A 207 9.49 4.97 -7.97
CA PHE A 207 10.83 4.39 -7.79
C PHE A 207 10.79 2.88 -7.56
N VAL A 208 9.79 2.35 -6.88
CA VAL A 208 9.59 0.90 -6.76
C VAL A 208 9.30 0.28 -8.13
N ALA A 209 8.47 0.93 -8.95
CA ALA A 209 8.22 0.50 -10.33
C ALA A 209 9.50 0.53 -11.18
N LYS A 210 10.35 1.55 -11.00
CA LYS A 210 11.67 1.61 -11.66
C LYS A 210 12.56 0.44 -11.22
N ILE A 211 12.69 0.18 -9.93
CA ILE A 211 13.46 -0.96 -9.42
C ILE A 211 12.95 -2.26 -10.03
N GLY A 212 11.62 -2.44 -10.10
CA GLY A 212 11.01 -3.60 -10.73
C GLY A 212 11.37 -3.72 -12.21
N ALA A 213 11.35 -2.64 -12.98
CA ALA A 213 11.73 -2.64 -14.40
C ALA A 213 13.21 -2.93 -14.61
N ASP A 214 14.09 -2.32 -13.83
CA ASP A 214 15.55 -2.46 -13.93
C ASP A 214 16.02 -3.86 -13.46
N SER A 215 15.25 -4.53 -12.61
CA SER A 215 15.59 -5.84 -12.08
C SER A 215 15.30 -7.02 -13.00
N VAL A 216 14.49 -6.83 -14.05
CA VAL A 216 14.05 -7.91 -14.94
C VAL A 216 15.21 -8.67 -15.57
N VAL A 217 16.26 -7.97 -15.99
CA VAL A 217 17.45 -8.59 -16.59
C VAL A 217 18.25 -9.41 -15.57
N ALA A 218 18.32 -8.95 -14.31
CA ALA A 218 19.10 -9.57 -13.26
C ALA A 218 18.40 -10.77 -12.62
N ILE A 219 17.08 -10.70 -12.43
CA ILE A 219 16.32 -11.72 -11.67
C ILE A 219 15.26 -12.46 -12.48
N GLY A 220 15.08 -12.09 -13.76
CA GLY A 220 14.02 -12.61 -14.62
C GLY A 220 12.61 -12.13 -14.22
N MET A 221 11.63 -12.49 -15.04
CA MET A 221 10.22 -12.23 -14.72
C MET A 221 9.78 -13.05 -13.50
N GLN A 222 9.09 -12.40 -12.57
CA GLN A 222 8.56 -13.04 -11.37
C GLN A 222 7.03 -12.96 -11.40
N ASP A 223 6.35 -13.96 -10.82
CA ASP A 223 4.89 -14.02 -10.78
C ASP A 223 4.26 -12.97 -9.85
N THR A 224 5.00 -12.54 -8.81
CA THR A 224 4.53 -11.57 -7.83
C THR A 224 5.59 -10.51 -7.50
N GLY A 225 5.17 -9.38 -6.92
CA GLY A 225 6.08 -8.29 -6.56
C GLY A 225 7.00 -8.59 -5.36
N ALA A 226 6.60 -9.50 -4.46
CA ALA A 226 7.37 -9.81 -3.28
C ALA A 226 8.77 -10.38 -3.59
N PRO A 227 8.92 -11.40 -4.44
CA PRO A 227 10.23 -11.90 -4.89
C PRO A 227 11.06 -10.84 -5.63
N VAL A 228 10.42 -9.92 -6.35
CA VAL A 228 11.14 -8.82 -7.03
C VAL A 228 11.86 -7.95 -6.00
N LEU A 229 11.16 -7.48 -4.98
CA LEU A 229 11.76 -6.62 -3.95
C LEU A 229 12.84 -7.36 -3.15
N THR A 230 12.56 -8.60 -2.72
CA THR A 230 13.51 -9.39 -1.93
C THR A 230 14.80 -9.67 -2.68
N LYS A 231 14.70 -10.16 -3.93
CA LYS A 231 15.88 -10.46 -4.75
C LYS A 231 16.64 -9.19 -5.14
N SER A 232 15.94 -8.08 -5.43
CA SER A 232 16.58 -6.80 -5.69
C SER A 232 17.34 -6.28 -4.47
N ALA A 233 16.75 -6.38 -3.27
CA ALA A 233 17.41 -6.02 -2.03
C ALA A 233 18.64 -6.91 -1.77
N GLN A 234 18.56 -8.22 -2.02
CA GLN A 234 19.72 -9.13 -1.91
C GLN A 234 20.85 -8.77 -2.85
N ILE A 235 20.55 -8.42 -4.10
CA ILE A 235 21.58 -8.00 -5.08
C ILE A 235 22.22 -6.67 -4.63
N LEU A 236 21.41 -5.71 -4.17
CA LEU A 236 21.87 -4.36 -3.83
C LEU A 236 22.66 -4.31 -2.51
N PHE A 237 22.26 -5.08 -1.50
CA PHE A 237 22.80 -5.05 -0.15
C PHE A 237 23.51 -6.35 0.27
N GLY A 238 23.57 -7.35 -0.62
CA GLY A 238 24.12 -8.66 -0.29
C GLY A 238 23.32 -9.37 0.82
N ASN A 239 24.03 -10.05 1.72
CA ASN A 239 23.38 -10.79 2.81
C ASN A 239 22.56 -9.91 3.77
N VAL A 240 22.88 -8.62 3.90
CA VAL A 240 22.10 -7.68 4.72
C VAL A 240 20.78 -7.32 4.07
N GLY A 241 20.70 -7.35 2.75
CA GLY A 241 19.45 -7.09 2.00
C GLY A 241 18.45 -8.24 2.08
N ALA A 242 18.85 -9.38 2.62
CA ALA A 242 17.97 -10.52 2.87
C ALA A 242 17.28 -10.45 4.25
N MET A 243 17.78 -9.59 5.15
CA MET A 243 17.24 -9.34 6.49
C MET A 243 16.29 -8.14 6.50
#